data_6f36e12c6349f6e2c601075455e2ec24
#
_entry.id   6f36e12c6349f6e2c601075455e2ec24
#
_cell.length_a   1.000
_cell.length_b   1.000
_cell.length_c   1.000
_cell.angle_alpha   90.00
_cell.angle_beta   90.00
_cell.angle_gamma   90.00
#
_symmetry.space_group_name_H-M   'P 1'
#
loop_
_entity.id
_entity.type
_entity.pdbx_description
1 polymer ?
#
loop_
_entity_poly.entity_id
_entity_poly.type
_entity_poly.pdbx_seq_one_letter_code
_entity_poly.pdbx_strand_id
1 'polypeptide(L)'
;MKENNKEQERFVAYITKQQCVNEAASVTDFLRKYAFRYHNSAFISSDPVQFPHRYHRKEDIEISGFLTAYLSFGARPQILKAAGRLDAVMQHNPLVYVLSKDWKSDFCGEESFYRTVSKNKMGELFHWLHGIYTKYGCMEAALMACQEGSPIQRLCRLW
;
A
#
# COMPACT_ATOMS: atom_id res chain seq x y z
N MET A 1 34.39 -12.09 46.91
CA MET A 1 33.39 -12.83 46.10
C MET A 1 32.30 -11.95 45.46
N LYS A 2 31.92 -10.79 46.02
CA LYS A 2 30.88 -9.92 45.44
C LYS A 2 31.35 -9.00 44.30
N GLU A 3 32.63 -8.67 44.23
CA GLU A 3 33.19 -7.82 43.19
C GLU A 3 33.32 -8.53 41.83
N ASN A 4 33.69 -9.81 41.86
CA ASN A 4 33.87 -10.60 40.63
C ASN A 4 32.53 -10.80 39.87
N ASN A 5 31.39 -10.78 40.56
CA ASN A 5 30.09 -10.95 39.94
C ASN A 5 29.62 -9.69 39.17
N LYS A 6 29.97 -8.49 39.69
CA LYS A 6 29.64 -7.21 39.02
C LYS A 6 30.44 -6.98 37.75
N GLU A 7 31.68 -7.44 37.72
CA GLU A 7 32.54 -7.34 36.54
C GLU A 7 32.10 -8.28 35.45
N GLN A 8 31.69 -9.50 35.80
CA GLN A 8 31.07 -10.44 34.86
C GLN A 8 29.76 -9.93 34.26
N GLU A 9 28.87 -9.35 35.08
CA GLU A 9 27.63 -8.75 34.60
C GLU A 9 27.85 -7.56 33.63
N ARG A 10 28.84 -6.72 33.90
CA ARG A 10 29.26 -5.61 33.02
C ARG A 10 29.81 -6.13 31.69
N PHE A 11 30.64 -7.18 31.73
CA PHE A 11 31.20 -7.76 30.54
C PHE A 11 30.14 -8.42 29.65
N VAL A 12 29.20 -9.16 30.25
CA VAL A 12 28.07 -9.75 29.52
C VAL A 12 27.20 -8.66 28.90
N ALA A 13 26.88 -7.59 29.62
CA ALA A 13 26.11 -6.46 29.10
C ALA A 13 26.83 -5.75 27.93
N TYR A 14 28.15 -5.61 28.01
CA TYR A 14 28.97 -5.03 26.93
C TYR A 14 28.95 -5.90 25.68
N ILE A 15 29.16 -7.23 25.82
CA ILE A 15 29.12 -8.17 24.68
C ILE A 15 27.75 -8.21 24.04
N THR A 16 26.67 -8.25 24.82
CA THR A 16 25.29 -8.22 24.31
C THR A 16 25.02 -6.94 23.53
N LYS A 17 25.47 -5.79 24.05
CA LYS A 17 25.33 -4.50 23.35
C LYS A 17 26.11 -4.46 22.04
N GLN A 18 27.31 -5.03 22.01
CA GLN A 18 28.15 -5.09 20.81
C GLN A 18 27.55 -6.02 19.75
N GLN A 19 26.96 -7.16 20.15
CA GLN A 19 26.25 -8.06 19.26
C GLN A 19 25.01 -7.38 18.65
N CYS A 20 24.18 -6.70 19.45
CA CYS A 20 23.04 -5.94 18.94
C CYS A 20 23.45 -4.84 17.96
N VAL A 21 24.58 -4.15 18.20
CA VAL A 21 25.11 -3.12 17.27
C VAL A 21 25.57 -3.75 15.96
N ASN A 22 26.26 -4.89 16.01
CA ASN A 22 26.72 -5.60 14.81
C ASN A 22 25.56 -6.19 14.01
N GLU A 23 24.55 -6.74 14.68
CA GLU A 23 23.32 -7.21 14.01
C GLU A 23 22.54 -6.07 13.38
N ALA A 24 22.41 -4.92 14.06
CA ALA A 24 21.78 -3.73 13.52
C ALA A 24 22.52 -3.16 12.30
N ALA A 25 23.86 -3.16 12.32
CA ALA A 25 24.69 -2.77 11.17
C ALA A 25 24.48 -3.73 9.98
N SER A 26 24.45 -5.04 10.24
CA SER A 26 24.17 -6.07 9.22
C SER A 26 22.79 -5.91 8.59
N VAL A 27 21.75 -5.66 9.38
CA VAL A 27 20.39 -5.41 8.88
C VAL A 27 20.34 -4.10 8.08
N THR A 28 21.02 -3.06 8.54
CA THR A 28 21.09 -1.77 7.84
C THR A 28 21.74 -1.91 6.46
N ASP A 29 22.84 -2.64 6.38
CA ASP A 29 23.55 -2.89 5.12
C ASP A 29 22.74 -3.77 4.17
N PHE A 30 22.05 -4.77 4.71
CA PHE A 30 21.09 -5.56 3.97
C PHE A 30 19.98 -4.69 3.38
N LEU A 31 19.32 -3.85 4.19
CA LEU A 31 18.27 -2.95 3.74
C LEU A 31 18.77 -1.95 2.70
N ARG A 32 19.95 -1.36 2.87
CA ARG A 32 20.57 -0.45 1.88
C ARG A 32 20.80 -1.15 0.54
N LYS A 33 21.31 -2.39 0.56
CA LYS A 33 21.53 -3.18 -0.67
C LYS A 33 20.22 -3.40 -1.43
N TYR A 34 19.14 -3.75 -0.73
CA TYR A 34 17.86 -3.97 -1.37
C TYR A 34 17.14 -2.66 -1.74
N ALA A 35 17.30 -1.60 -0.95
CA ALA A 35 16.84 -0.27 -1.33
C ALA A 35 17.48 0.17 -2.65
N PHE A 36 18.80 0.06 -2.79
CA PHE A 36 19.50 0.38 -4.04
C PHE A 36 19.00 -0.48 -5.22
N ARG A 37 18.71 -1.77 -4.98
CA ARG A 37 18.24 -2.69 -6.02
C ARG A 37 16.82 -2.38 -6.50
N TYR A 38 15.94 -1.93 -5.62
CA TYR A 38 14.52 -1.77 -5.92
C TYR A 38 14.06 -0.30 -5.98
N HIS A 39 14.80 0.62 -5.39
CA HIS A 39 14.49 2.06 -5.43
C HIS A 39 15.10 2.70 -6.68
N ASN A 40 14.63 2.29 -7.84
CA ASN A 40 15.08 2.82 -9.14
C ASN A 40 13.96 2.76 -10.18
N SER A 41 14.08 3.57 -11.23
CA SER A 41 13.09 3.67 -12.29
C SER A 41 12.86 2.37 -13.08
N ALA A 42 13.90 1.53 -13.21
CA ALA A 42 13.78 0.25 -13.90
C ALA A 42 12.89 -0.75 -13.16
N PHE A 43 12.83 -0.65 -11.83
CA PHE A 43 11.92 -1.46 -11.02
C PHE A 43 10.45 -1.11 -11.28
N ILE A 44 10.14 0.19 -11.41
CA ILE A 44 8.77 0.70 -11.59
C ILE A 44 8.08 0.03 -12.77
N SER A 45 8.75 -0.10 -13.91
CA SER A 45 8.16 -0.62 -15.15
C SER A 45 7.72 -2.09 -15.05
N SER A 46 8.30 -2.86 -14.16
CA SER A 46 8.00 -4.28 -13.95
C SER A 46 7.13 -4.58 -12.73
N ASP A 47 6.76 -3.57 -11.97
CA ASP A 47 6.01 -3.70 -10.71
C ASP A 47 4.64 -3.02 -10.79
N PRO A 48 3.63 -3.50 -10.04
CA PRO A 48 2.32 -2.85 -9.98
C PRO A 48 2.36 -1.37 -9.58
N VAL A 49 3.39 -0.91 -8.88
CA VAL A 49 3.59 0.51 -8.55
C VAL A 49 3.65 1.41 -9.79
N GLN A 50 3.88 0.85 -10.98
CA GLN A 50 3.83 1.60 -12.24
C GLN A 50 2.51 2.33 -12.48
N PHE A 51 1.38 1.78 -11.98
CA PHE A 51 0.06 2.37 -12.23
C PHE A 51 -0.12 3.73 -11.56
N PRO A 52 0.10 3.92 -10.25
CA PRO A 52 0.03 5.26 -9.66
C PRO A 52 1.08 6.22 -10.21
N HIS A 53 2.24 5.73 -10.70
CA HIS A 53 3.26 6.56 -11.34
C HIS A 53 2.85 7.13 -12.71
N ARG A 54 1.74 6.70 -13.29
CA ARG A 54 1.19 7.26 -14.54
C ARG A 54 0.50 8.61 -14.35
N TYR A 55 0.15 8.95 -13.10
CA TYR A 55 -0.64 10.11 -12.76
C TYR A 55 0.19 11.21 -12.12
N HIS A 56 -0.31 12.45 -12.24
CA HIS A 56 0.32 13.64 -11.65
C HIS A 56 -0.58 14.31 -10.62
N ARG A 57 -1.88 14.09 -10.71
CA ARG A 57 -2.86 14.60 -9.77
C ARG A 57 -2.90 13.71 -8.55
N LYS A 58 -2.86 14.32 -7.37
CA LYS A 58 -2.80 13.60 -6.08
C LYS A 58 -3.90 12.56 -5.94
N GLU A 59 -5.15 12.95 -6.21
CA GLU A 59 -6.33 12.10 -6.08
C GLU A 59 -6.25 10.87 -7.00
N ASP A 60 -5.78 11.06 -8.23
CA ASP A 60 -5.61 9.96 -9.18
C ASP A 60 -4.50 9.00 -8.74
N ILE A 61 -3.40 9.53 -8.16
CA ILE A 61 -2.31 8.74 -7.58
C ILE A 61 -2.84 7.92 -6.40
N GLU A 62 -3.59 8.54 -5.48
CA GLU A 62 -4.17 7.89 -4.31
C GLU A 62 -5.13 6.76 -4.72
N ILE A 63 -6.07 7.02 -5.62
CA ILE A 63 -7.04 6.02 -6.11
C ILE A 63 -6.32 4.88 -6.81
N SER A 64 -5.46 5.19 -7.77
CA SER A 64 -4.70 4.19 -8.52
C SER A 64 -3.83 3.35 -7.61
N GLY A 65 -3.12 3.97 -6.66
CA GLY A 65 -2.28 3.29 -5.69
C GLY A 65 -3.08 2.36 -4.79
N PHE A 66 -4.20 2.83 -4.25
CA PHE A 66 -5.07 2.04 -3.39
C PHE A 66 -5.66 0.83 -4.12
N LEU A 67 -6.23 1.03 -5.30
CA LEU A 67 -6.82 -0.04 -6.11
C LEU A 67 -5.78 -1.06 -6.58
N THR A 68 -4.60 -0.59 -6.97
CA THR A 68 -3.49 -1.46 -7.36
C THR A 68 -2.99 -2.29 -6.17
N ALA A 69 -2.86 -1.69 -4.99
CA ALA A 69 -2.49 -2.40 -3.76
C ALA A 69 -3.54 -3.45 -3.39
N TYR A 70 -4.83 -3.12 -3.51
CA TYR A 70 -5.93 -4.05 -3.26
C TYR A 70 -5.87 -5.30 -4.16
N LEU A 71 -5.44 -5.15 -5.41
CA LEU A 71 -5.28 -6.25 -6.37
C LEU A 71 -3.92 -6.97 -6.24
N SER A 72 -2.99 -6.48 -5.41
CA SER A 72 -1.61 -6.97 -5.33
C SER A 72 -1.47 -8.27 -4.53
N PHE A 73 -2.21 -9.32 -4.93
CA PHE A 73 -2.06 -10.68 -4.39
C PHE A 73 -2.02 -11.72 -5.50
N GLY A 74 -1.01 -12.60 -5.47
CA GLY A 74 -0.77 -13.64 -6.47
C GLY A 74 0.47 -13.38 -7.32
N ALA A 75 0.50 -13.96 -8.52
CA ALA A 75 1.64 -13.82 -9.42
C ALA A 75 1.68 -12.44 -10.08
N ARG A 76 2.85 -11.79 -10.06
CA ARG A 76 3.05 -10.43 -10.59
C ARG A 76 2.48 -10.20 -12.00
N PRO A 77 2.66 -11.09 -12.99
CA PRO A 77 2.08 -10.89 -14.32
C PRO A 77 0.54 -10.82 -14.31
N GLN A 78 -0.10 -11.58 -13.43
CA GLN A 78 -1.57 -11.57 -13.30
C GLN A 78 -2.04 -10.28 -12.62
N ILE A 79 -1.29 -9.79 -11.61
CA ILE A 79 -1.56 -8.51 -10.95
C ILE A 79 -1.48 -7.38 -11.97
N LEU A 80 -0.40 -7.32 -12.75
CA LEU A 80 -0.21 -6.31 -13.80
C LEU A 80 -1.34 -6.33 -14.82
N LYS A 81 -1.79 -7.53 -15.25
CA LYS A 81 -2.92 -7.67 -16.17
C LYS A 81 -4.24 -7.17 -15.56
N ALA A 82 -4.51 -7.49 -14.30
CA ALA A 82 -5.73 -7.06 -13.61
C ALA A 82 -5.73 -5.56 -13.37
N ALA A 83 -4.63 -4.99 -12.87
CA ALA A 83 -4.49 -3.56 -12.66
C ALA A 83 -4.55 -2.77 -13.98
N GLY A 84 -3.94 -3.27 -15.05
CA GLY A 84 -4.04 -2.66 -16.39
C GLY A 84 -5.45 -2.66 -16.95
N ARG A 85 -6.21 -3.74 -16.74
CA ARG A 85 -7.63 -3.80 -17.12
C ARG A 85 -8.46 -2.80 -16.32
N LEU A 86 -8.20 -2.68 -15.02
CA LEU A 86 -8.88 -1.70 -14.17
C LEU A 86 -8.58 -0.27 -14.59
N ASP A 87 -7.32 0.04 -14.86
CA ASP A 87 -6.87 1.34 -15.35
C ASP A 87 -7.56 1.73 -16.67
N ALA A 88 -7.71 0.78 -17.59
CA ALA A 88 -8.43 0.97 -18.85
C ALA A 88 -9.93 1.21 -18.65
N VAL A 89 -10.58 0.49 -17.71
CA VAL A 89 -12.00 0.73 -17.36
C VAL A 89 -12.20 2.13 -16.82
N MET A 90 -11.27 2.63 -16.02
CA MET A 90 -11.30 4.02 -15.51
C MET A 90 -10.92 5.07 -16.58
N GLN A 91 -10.65 4.64 -17.83
CA GLN A 91 -10.26 5.52 -18.95
C GLN A 91 -9.06 6.42 -18.58
N HIS A 92 -8.16 5.92 -17.76
CA HIS A 92 -6.99 6.65 -17.24
C HIS A 92 -7.34 7.96 -16.50
N ASN A 93 -8.55 8.04 -15.93
CA ASN A 93 -9.04 9.18 -15.16
C ASN A 93 -9.71 8.70 -13.85
N PRO A 94 -8.94 8.18 -12.87
CA PRO A 94 -9.46 7.54 -11.68
C PRO A 94 -10.48 8.37 -10.89
N LEU A 95 -10.18 9.63 -10.61
CA LEU A 95 -11.08 10.49 -9.85
C LEU A 95 -12.39 10.78 -10.60
N VAL A 96 -12.29 11.08 -11.89
CA VAL A 96 -13.50 11.34 -12.71
C VAL A 96 -14.38 10.08 -12.72
N TYR A 97 -13.79 8.91 -12.89
CA TYR A 97 -14.50 7.64 -12.88
C TYR A 97 -15.17 7.36 -11.53
N VAL A 98 -14.46 7.59 -10.42
CA VAL A 98 -15.05 7.44 -9.07
C VAL A 98 -16.24 8.36 -8.86
N LEU A 99 -16.16 9.62 -9.32
CA LEU A 99 -17.22 10.63 -9.13
C LEU A 99 -18.40 10.47 -10.09
N SER A 100 -18.18 9.97 -11.33
CA SER A 100 -19.25 9.76 -12.33
C SER A 100 -20.22 8.65 -11.94
N LYS A 101 -19.82 7.71 -11.09
CA LYS A 101 -20.58 6.52 -10.70
C LYS A 101 -20.80 5.49 -11.83
N ASP A 102 -20.05 5.57 -12.93
CA ASP A 102 -20.14 4.61 -14.04
C ASP A 102 -19.78 3.19 -13.57
N TRP A 103 -18.95 3.09 -12.51
CA TRP A 103 -18.63 1.85 -11.84
C TRP A 103 -19.85 1.04 -11.37
N LYS A 104 -21.02 1.65 -11.19
CA LYS A 104 -22.25 0.94 -10.83
C LYS A 104 -22.72 -0.02 -11.94
N SER A 105 -22.53 0.36 -13.19
CA SER A 105 -22.85 -0.46 -14.34
C SER A 105 -21.73 -1.42 -14.68
N ASP A 106 -20.48 -0.99 -14.57
CA ASP A 106 -19.30 -1.75 -14.98
C ASP A 106 -18.97 -2.89 -14.01
N PHE A 107 -19.25 -2.66 -12.72
CA PHE A 107 -18.97 -3.59 -11.63
C PHE A 107 -20.25 -4.10 -10.96
N CYS A 108 -21.17 -4.63 -11.75
CA CYS A 108 -22.34 -5.37 -11.27
C CYS A 108 -22.21 -6.86 -11.59
N GLY A 109 -22.66 -7.73 -10.68
CA GLY A 109 -22.69 -9.19 -10.85
C GLY A 109 -21.63 -9.93 -10.02
N GLU A 110 -21.85 -11.23 -9.87
CA GLU A 110 -21.01 -12.13 -9.05
C GLU A 110 -19.80 -12.68 -9.80
N GLU A 111 -19.64 -12.34 -11.07
CA GLU A 111 -18.51 -12.79 -11.87
C GLU A 111 -17.19 -12.32 -11.27
N SER A 112 -16.16 -13.16 -11.37
CA SER A 112 -14.83 -12.80 -10.90
C SER A 112 -14.23 -11.69 -11.77
N PHE A 113 -13.85 -10.60 -11.14
CA PHE A 113 -12.99 -9.59 -11.74
C PHE A 113 -11.53 -10.04 -11.70
N TYR A 114 -11.08 -10.48 -10.51
CA TYR A 114 -9.72 -10.99 -10.33
C TYR A 114 -9.67 -11.98 -9.18
N ARG A 115 -9.32 -13.23 -9.48
CA ARG A 115 -9.22 -14.33 -8.50
C ARG A 115 -10.49 -14.42 -7.64
N THR A 116 -10.40 -14.14 -6.34
CA THR A 116 -11.51 -14.17 -5.37
C THR A 116 -12.29 -12.86 -5.30
N VAL A 117 -11.88 -11.85 -6.04
CA VAL A 117 -12.56 -10.55 -6.08
C VAL A 117 -13.62 -10.56 -7.18
N SER A 118 -14.89 -10.53 -6.82
CA SER A 118 -16.01 -10.41 -7.78
C SER A 118 -16.18 -8.96 -8.26
N LYS A 119 -16.97 -8.79 -9.33
CA LYS A 119 -17.36 -7.46 -9.79
C LYS A 119 -18.12 -6.69 -8.70
N ASN A 120 -19.05 -7.33 -7.99
CA ASN A 120 -19.77 -6.69 -6.89
C ASN A 120 -18.82 -6.15 -5.81
N LYS A 121 -17.79 -6.91 -5.42
CA LYS A 121 -16.79 -6.41 -4.46
C LYS A 121 -16.00 -5.21 -4.98
N MET A 122 -15.72 -5.17 -6.28
CA MET A 122 -15.12 -3.98 -6.88
C MET A 122 -16.09 -2.79 -6.86
N GLY A 123 -17.38 -3.02 -7.12
CA GLY A 123 -18.42 -2.00 -7.03
C GLY A 123 -18.58 -1.42 -5.62
N GLU A 124 -18.55 -2.27 -4.58
CA GLU A 124 -18.54 -1.84 -3.18
C GLU A 124 -17.32 -0.97 -2.87
N LEU A 125 -16.14 -1.36 -3.35
CA LEU A 125 -14.91 -0.61 -3.17
C LEU A 125 -15.00 0.79 -3.83
N PHE A 126 -15.54 0.88 -5.05
CA PHE A 126 -15.79 2.15 -5.72
C PHE A 126 -16.85 3.00 -5.03
N HIS A 127 -17.88 2.37 -4.48
CA HIS A 127 -18.88 3.07 -3.68
C HIS A 127 -18.27 3.74 -2.45
N TRP A 128 -17.40 3.03 -1.76
CA TRP A 128 -16.65 3.55 -0.62
C TRP A 128 -15.70 4.71 -1.03
N LEU A 129 -14.92 4.54 -2.10
CA LEU A 129 -14.08 5.61 -2.65
C LEU A 129 -14.90 6.83 -3.01
N HIS A 130 -16.05 6.66 -3.71
CA HIS A 130 -16.93 7.76 -4.03
C HIS A 130 -17.37 8.54 -2.78
N GLY A 131 -17.72 7.85 -1.69
CA GLY A 131 -18.07 8.49 -0.42
C GLY A 131 -16.93 9.33 0.15
N ILE A 132 -15.69 8.80 0.13
CA ILE A 132 -14.51 9.53 0.60
C ILE A 132 -14.25 10.77 -0.23
N TYR A 133 -14.17 10.63 -1.55
CA TYR A 133 -13.81 11.75 -2.42
C TYR A 133 -14.91 12.81 -2.51
N THR A 134 -16.17 12.44 -2.38
CA THR A 134 -17.29 13.39 -2.29
C THR A 134 -17.28 14.18 -0.99
N LYS A 135 -16.95 13.53 0.15
CA LYS A 135 -17.03 14.16 1.47
C LYS A 135 -15.77 14.91 1.86
N TYR A 136 -14.60 14.35 1.53
CA TYR A 136 -13.30 14.84 2.03
C TYR A 136 -12.40 15.39 0.92
N GLY A 137 -12.71 15.15 -0.35
CA GLY A 137 -11.94 15.60 -1.50
C GLY A 137 -10.69 14.72 -1.80
N CYS A 138 -10.05 14.14 -0.79
CA CYS A 138 -8.94 13.22 -0.96
C CYS A 138 -8.86 12.22 0.22
N MET A 139 -8.13 11.13 0.01
CA MET A 139 -7.99 10.06 1.02
C MET A 139 -7.18 10.55 2.24
N GLU A 140 -6.15 11.36 2.02
CA GLU A 140 -5.37 11.94 3.11
C GLU A 140 -6.24 12.80 4.05
N ALA A 141 -7.10 13.66 3.49
CA ALA A 141 -8.01 14.48 4.30
C ALA A 141 -8.99 13.62 5.11
N ALA A 142 -9.51 12.54 4.51
CA ALA A 142 -10.36 11.58 5.21
C ALA A 142 -9.63 10.91 6.38
N LEU A 143 -8.39 10.49 6.17
CA LEU A 143 -7.55 9.89 7.22
C LEU A 143 -7.22 10.88 8.34
N MET A 144 -6.98 12.15 8.02
CA MET A 144 -6.71 13.20 8.99
C MET A 144 -7.96 13.59 9.79
N ALA A 145 -9.15 13.51 9.20
CA ALA A 145 -10.42 13.76 9.89
C ALA A 145 -10.72 12.70 10.97
N CYS A 146 -10.18 11.50 10.86
CA CYS A 146 -10.24 10.46 11.89
C CYS A 146 -9.17 10.74 12.95
N GLN A 147 -9.49 11.50 13.99
CA GLN A 147 -8.54 12.03 14.98
C GLN A 147 -7.86 10.97 15.86
N GLU A 148 -8.41 9.77 15.98
CA GLU A 148 -7.90 8.73 16.88
C GLU A 148 -7.41 7.47 16.13
N GLY A 149 -6.29 6.92 16.61
CA GLY A 149 -5.73 5.64 16.16
C GLY A 149 -4.62 5.74 15.11
N SER A 150 -4.00 4.59 14.84
CA SER A 150 -2.99 4.45 13.78
C SER A 150 -3.60 4.67 12.39
N PRO A 151 -2.79 4.95 11.34
CA PRO A 151 -3.29 5.09 9.96
C PRO A 151 -4.16 3.91 9.51
N ILE A 152 -3.80 2.68 9.90
CA ILE A 152 -4.57 1.48 9.57
C ILE A 152 -5.93 1.48 10.28
N GLN A 153 -5.97 1.83 11.58
CA GLN A 153 -7.23 1.92 12.33
C GLN A 153 -8.15 3.02 11.78
N ARG A 154 -7.58 4.13 11.34
CA ARG A 154 -8.32 5.21 10.67
C ARG A 154 -8.93 4.73 9.36
N LEU A 155 -8.18 3.98 8.56
CA LEU A 155 -8.66 3.39 7.31
C LEU A 155 -9.83 2.42 7.57
N CYS A 156 -9.73 1.57 8.59
CA CYS A 156 -10.79 0.63 8.96
C CYS A 156 -12.08 1.33 9.44
N ARG A 157 -11.99 2.54 10.00
CA ARG A 157 -13.18 3.33 10.41
C ARG A 157 -13.87 4.05 9.26
N LEU A 158 -13.19 4.22 8.15
CA LEU A 158 -13.76 4.84 6.94
C LEU A 158 -14.49 3.80 6.07
N TRP A 159 -14.19 2.50 6.28
CA TRP A 159 -14.86 1.38 5.61
C TRP A 159 -16.18 1.04 6.31
#